data_11705d985ac463cbadbb9a25bf7c8963
#
_entry.id   11705d985ac463cbadbb9a25bf7c8963
#
_cell.length_a   1.000
_cell.length_b   1.000
_cell.length_c   1.000
_cell.angle_alpha   90.00
_cell.angle_beta   90.00
_cell.angle_gamma   90.00
#
_symmetry.space_group_name_H-M   'P 1'
#
loop_
_entity.id
_entity.type
_entity.pdbx_description
1 polymer ?
#
loop_
_entity_poly.entity_id
_entity_poly.type
_entity_poly.pdbx_seq_one_letter_code
_entity_poly.pdbx_strand_id
1 'polypeptide(L)'
;MMNLIGEDTRKSLGKYFESVEQKLFGNIILDNISSLIFNLTKGSYFEGSINYDNKGEVDLILDINSKIKLTNNSYVNKFIFVEKKNVDLNNFSLFVNGTNWNESIIE
;
A
#
# COMPACT_ATOMS: atom_id res chain seq x y z
N MET A 1 10.40 6.56 -11.90
CA MET A 1 10.06 6.04 -10.57
C MET A 1 9.36 7.11 -9.76
N MET A 2 8.33 6.71 -9.06
CA MET A 2 7.54 7.63 -8.25
C MET A 2 7.79 7.39 -6.77
N ASN A 3 7.96 8.47 -6.03
CA ASN A 3 7.95 8.41 -4.57
C ASN A 3 6.85 9.33 -4.07
N LEU A 4 6.00 8.81 -3.21
CA LEU A 4 4.98 9.60 -2.55
C LEU A 4 5.38 9.77 -1.10
N ILE A 5 5.62 11.01 -0.71
CA ILE A 5 6.09 11.35 0.63
C ILE A 5 4.96 12.04 1.37
N GLY A 6 4.62 11.53 2.54
CA GLY A 6 3.48 12.02 3.29
C GLY A 6 3.74 13.20 4.20
N GLU A 7 4.93 13.80 4.11
CA GLU A 7 5.26 14.88 5.04
C GLU A 7 4.37 16.11 4.87
N ASP A 8 3.81 16.31 3.67
CA ASP A 8 2.92 17.43 3.43
C ASP A 8 1.58 17.27 4.12
N THR A 9 1.31 16.08 4.66
CA THR A 9 0.04 15.82 5.32
C THR A 9 0.09 16.08 6.82
N ARG A 10 1.22 16.52 7.34
CA ARG A 10 1.37 16.61 8.80
C ARG A 10 0.39 17.55 9.47
N LYS A 11 -0.19 18.48 8.74
CA LYS A 11 -1.19 19.39 9.29
C LYS A 11 -2.60 18.99 8.98
N SER A 12 -2.80 17.88 8.31
CA SER A 12 -4.12 17.39 7.99
C SER A 12 -4.25 15.98 8.53
N LEU A 13 -5.42 15.43 8.49
CA LEU A 13 -5.69 14.13 9.04
C LEU A 13 -5.33 13.01 8.08
N GLY A 14 -4.96 13.34 6.86
CA GLY A 14 -4.56 12.33 5.91
C GLY A 14 -4.72 12.80 4.48
N LYS A 15 -4.27 11.95 3.58
CA LYS A 15 -4.42 12.17 2.15
C LYS A 15 -5.10 10.97 1.53
N TYR A 16 -5.77 11.25 0.43
CA TYR A 16 -6.37 10.22 -0.41
C TYR A 16 -5.64 10.21 -1.74
N PHE A 17 -5.19 9.05 -2.16
CA PHE A 17 -4.56 8.88 -3.46
C PHE A 17 -5.23 7.73 -4.18
N GLU A 18 -5.79 8.03 -5.35
CA GLU A 18 -6.46 7.01 -6.16
C GLU A 18 -5.73 6.88 -7.47
N SER A 19 -5.40 5.63 -7.85
CA SER A 19 -4.80 5.32 -9.12
C SER A 19 -5.82 4.59 -9.97
N VAL A 20 -6.06 5.11 -11.16
CA VAL A 20 -7.05 4.55 -12.09
C VAL A 20 -6.32 4.24 -13.39
N GLU A 21 -6.29 2.97 -13.76
CA GLU A 21 -5.70 2.51 -15.04
C GLU A 21 -4.26 3.00 -15.21
N GLN A 22 -3.48 2.99 -14.13
CA GLN A 22 -2.12 3.51 -14.17
C GLN A 22 -1.12 2.48 -13.68
N LYS A 23 0.12 2.63 -14.11
CA LYS A 23 1.24 1.87 -13.59
C LYS A 23 2.10 2.81 -12.77
N LEU A 24 2.28 2.46 -11.51
CA LEU A 24 3.04 3.25 -10.56
C LEU A 24 4.23 2.44 -10.07
N PHE A 25 5.40 3.07 -10.02
CA PHE A 25 6.64 2.43 -9.57
C PHE A 25 7.29 3.31 -8.54
N GLY A 26 7.75 2.72 -7.44
CA GLY A 26 8.47 3.47 -6.44
C GLY A 26 7.97 3.15 -5.06
N ASN A 27 8.30 4.01 -4.11
CA ASN A 27 7.99 3.77 -2.71
C ASN A 27 7.02 4.81 -2.19
N ILE A 28 6.12 4.36 -1.34
CA ILE A 28 5.25 5.27 -0.59
C ILE A 28 5.88 5.43 0.78
N ILE A 29 6.32 6.64 1.07
CA ILE A 29 7.06 6.96 2.28
C ILE A 29 6.26 7.96 3.10
N LEU A 30 6.06 7.64 4.37
CA LEU A 30 5.27 8.47 5.27
C LEU A 30 6.08 8.79 6.52
N ASP A 31 5.86 9.97 7.07
CA ASP A 31 6.41 10.28 8.38
C ASP A 31 5.45 9.79 9.48
N ASN A 32 5.85 9.97 10.73
CA ASN A 32 5.13 9.38 11.86
C ASN A 32 3.84 10.10 12.24
N ILE A 33 3.49 11.17 11.54
CA ILE A 33 2.24 11.89 11.79
C ILE A 33 1.36 11.96 10.55
N SER A 34 1.72 11.22 9.52
CA SER A 34 0.97 11.23 8.25
C SER A 34 0.09 10.01 8.14
N SER A 35 -1.00 10.16 7.41
CA SER A 35 -1.85 9.04 7.03
C SER A 35 -2.22 9.16 5.57
N LEU A 36 -2.52 8.01 4.96
CA LEU A 36 -2.82 7.95 3.54
C LEU A 36 -3.84 6.87 3.28
N ILE A 37 -4.84 7.21 2.47
CA ILE A 37 -5.72 6.20 1.88
C ILE A 37 -5.26 6.01 0.45
N PHE A 38 -4.78 4.81 0.13
CA PHE A 38 -4.21 4.50 -1.17
C PHE A 38 -5.15 3.52 -1.86
N ASN A 39 -5.81 4.00 -2.90
CA ASN A 39 -6.84 3.23 -3.59
C ASN A 39 -6.39 2.93 -5.02
N LEU A 40 -6.23 1.64 -5.33
CA LEU A 40 -5.83 1.17 -6.66
C LEU A 40 -7.06 0.57 -7.33
N THR A 41 -7.52 1.20 -8.40
CA THR A 41 -8.77 0.79 -9.04
C THR A 41 -8.62 0.72 -10.54
N LYS A 42 -9.55 0.01 -11.16
CA LYS A 42 -9.76 0.00 -12.61
C LYS A 42 -8.52 -0.39 -13.39
N GLY A 43 -7.86 -1.44 -12.94
CA GLY A 43 -6.72 -1.97 -13.67
C GLY A 43 -5.40 -1.29 -13.38
N SER A 44 -5.26 -0.68 -12.22
CA SER A 44 -4.00 -0.07 -11.82
C SER A 44 -2.99 -1.13 -11.41
N TYR A 45 -1.72 -0.78 -11.53
CA TYR A 45 -0.61 -1.63 -11.13
C TYR A 45 0.37 -0.80 -10.30
N PHE A 46 0.73 -1.30 -9.14
CA PHE A 46 1.73 -0.66 -8.29
C PHE A 46 2.87 -1.64 -8.04
N GLU A 47 4.08 -1.21 -8.29
CA GLU A 47 5.26 -1.99 -7.98
C GLU A 47 6.17 -1.15 -7.11
N GLY A 48 6.32 -1.56 -5.84
CA GLY A 48 7.11 -0.78 -4.90
C GLY A 48 6.89 -1.24 -3.49
N SER A 49 7.23 -0.38 -2.55
CA SER A 49 6.99 -0.63 -1.13
C SER A 49 6.07 0.43 -0.57
N ILE A 50 5.38 0.07 0.50
CA ILE A 50 4.44 0.97 1.16
C ILE A 50 4.87 1.08 2.60
N ASN A 51 5.28 2.30 3.01
CA ASN A 51 5.56 2.62 4.41
C ASN A 51 6.56 1.63 5.02
N TYR A 52 7.67 1.36 4.30
CA TYR A 52 8.57 0.27 4.66
C TYR A 52 9.24 0.45 6.02
N ASP A 53 9.28 1.65 6.53
CA ASP A 53 9.83 1.92 7.87
C ASP A 53 8.73 2.02 8.93
N ASN A 54 7.48 1.79 8.55
CA ASN A 54 6.35 1.67 9.46
C ASN A 54 6.15 2.92 10.33
N LYS A 55 6.32 4.09 9.75
CA LYS A 55 6.18 5.34 10.51
C LYS A 55 4.81 5.97 10.39
N GLY A 56 4.16 5.85 9.25
CA GLY A 56 2.86 6.45 9.02
C GLY A 56 1.74 5.42 9.04
N GLU A 57 0.54 5.87 8.75
CA GLU A 57 -0.64 5.02 8.69
C GLU A 57 -1.14 4.96 7.25
N VAL A 58 -1.43 3.75 6.79
CA VAL A 58 -1.90 3.55 5.41
C VAL A 58 -3.11 2.65 5.43
N ASP A 59 -4.17 3.09 4.76
CA ASP A 59 -5.29 2.23 4.40
C ASP A 59 -5.15 1.92 2.92
N LEU A 60 -4.97 0.65 2.60
CA LEU A 60 -4.73 0.20 1.24
C LEU A 60 -5.98 -0.48 0.70
N ILE A 61 -6.43 -0.03 -0.46
CA ILE A 61 -7.63 -0.59 -1.10
C ILE A 61 -7.23 -1.03 -2.50
N LEU A 62 -7.53 -2.30 -2.81
CA LEU A 62 -7.16 -2.92 -4.08
C LEU A 62 -8.38 -3.56 -4.67
N ASP A 63 -8.82 -3.11 -5.84
CA ASP A 63 -9.98 -3.72 -6.46
C ASP A 63 -9.57 -4.98 -7.25
N ILE A 64 -10.57 -5.67 -7.78
CA ILE A 64 -10.35 -6.97 -8.42
C ILE A 64 -9.50 -6.88 -9.69
N ASN A 65 -9.46 -5.72 -10.32
CA ASN A 65 -8.74 -5.54 -11.57
C ASN A 65 -7.34 -4.96 -11.40
N SER A 66 -6.96 -4.61 -10.18
CA SER A 66 -5.69 -3.95 -9.92
C SER A 66 -4.73 -4.91 -9.25
N LYS A 67 -3.43 -4.61 -9.32
CA LYS A 67 -2.39 -5.51 -8.84
C LYS A 67 -1.31 -4.74 -8.12
N ILE A 68 -0.67 -5.42 -7.17
CA ILE A 68 0.46 -4.91 -6.41
C ILE A 68 1.59 -5.91 -6.47
N LYS A 69 2.81 -5.41 -6.65
CA LYS A 69 4.02 -6.20 -6.50
C LYS A 69 4.95 -5.49 -5.53
N LEU A 70 5.34 -6.15 -4.46
CA LEU A 70 6.19 -5.53 -3.45
C LEU A 70 7.65 -5.58 -3.85
N THR A 71 8.39 -4.53 -3.50
CA THR A 71 9.85 -4.50 -3.67
C THR A 71 10.57 -4.37 -2.33
N ASN A 72 9.83 -4.35 -1.24
CA ASN A 72 10.36 -4.39 0.12
C ASN A 72 9.21 -4.75 1.05
N ASN A 73 9.53 -5.05 2.29
CA ASN A 73 8.49 -5.25 3.30
C ASN A 73 7.65 -3.99 3.41
N SER A 74 6.35 -4.17 3.59
CA SER A 74 5.41 -3.06 3.58
C SER A 74 4.48 -3.18 4.77
N TYR A 75 4.01 -2.04 5.26
CA TYR A 75 3.21 -1.96 6.48
C TYR A 75 2.00 -1.08 6.22
N VAL A 76 0.82 -1.64 6.46
CA VAL A 76 -0.43 -0.89 6.33
C VAL A 76 -1.26 -1.13 7.58
N ASN A 77 -2.22 -0.27 7.83
CA ASN A 77 -3.11 -0.39 8.98
C ASN A 77 -4.38 -1.14 8.60
N LYS A 78 -4.82 -0.97 7.36
CA LYS A 78 -6.00 -1.65 6.85
C LYS A 78 -5.74 -2.05 5.42
N PHE A 79 -6.18 -3.24 5.03
CA PHE A 79 -6.07 -3.69 3.65
C PHE A 79 -7.40 -4.28 3.22
N ILE A 80 -8.00 -3.67 2.21
CA ILE A 80 -9.25 -4.13 1.61
C ILE A 80 -8.91 -4.64 0.23
N PHE A 81 -9.21 -5.92 -0.04
CA PHE A 81 -8.89 -6.56 -1.30
C PHE A 81 -9.99 -7.55 -1.65
N VAL A 82 -10.03 -7.98 -2.91
CA VAL A 82 -11.02 -8.94 -3.39
C VAL A 82 -10.41 -10.33 -3.55
N GLU A 83 -9.24 -10.40 -4.21
CA GLU A 83 -8.57 -11.68 -4.42
C GLU A 83 -7.09 -11.54 -4.10
N LYS A 84 -6.58 -12.48 -3.33
CA LYS A 84 -5.18 -12.39 -2.92
C LYS A 84 -4.22 -12.66 -4.07
N LYS A 85 -4.67 -13.26 -5.17
CA LYS A 85 -3.82 -13.44 -6.34
C LYS A 85 -3.38 -12.12 -6.97
N ASN A 86 -4.04 -11.02 -6.62
CA ASN A 86 -3.68 -9.70 -7.13
C ASN A 86 -2.54 -9.07 -6.36
N VAL A 87 -2.03 -9.76 -5.34
CA VAL A 87 -0.90 -9.29 -4.55
C VAL A 87 0.28 -10.22 -4.78
N ASP A 88 1.35 -9.69 -5.37
CA ASP A 88 2.60 -10.41 -5.54
C ASP A 88 3.55 -9.93 -4.45
N LEU A 89 3.75 -10.76 -3.44
CA LEU A 89 4.62 -10.39 -2.33
C LEU A 89 6.09 -10.40 -2.71
N ASN A 90 6.45 -11.09 -3.79
CA ASN A 90 7.81 -11.07 -4.32
C ASN A 90 8.86 -11.40 -3.24
N ASN A 91 8.56 -12.36 -2.39
CA ASN A 91 9.40 -12.81 -1.26
C ASN A 91 9.55 -11.77 -0.14
N PHE A 92 8.76 -10.72 -0.17
CA PHE A 92 8.69 -9.76 0.93
C PHE A 92 7.44 -10.02 1.76
N SER A 93 7.24 -9.23 2.77
CA SER A 93 6.10 -9.37 3.68
C SER A 93 5.24 -8.13 3.66
N LEU A 94 3.95 -8.33 3.78
CA LEU A 94 2.99 -7.25 3.98
C LEU A 94 2.40 -7.43 5.38
N PHE A 95 2.55 -6.40 6.19
CA PHE A 95 2.00 -6.41 7.55
C PHE A 95 0.76 -5.53 7.57
N VAL A 96 -0.33 -6.09 8.09
CA VAL A 96 -1.60 -5.38 8.22
C VAL A 96 -1.89 -5.29 9.70
N ASN A 97 -1.86 -4.07 10.22
CA ASN A 97 -2.07 -3.81 11.63
C ASN A 97 -1.16 -4.68 12.52
N GLY A 98 0.11 -4.80 12.09
CA GLY A 98 1.11 -5.55 12.82
C GLY A 98 1.11 -7.06 12.60
N THR A 99 0.18 -7.59 11.83
CA THR A 99 0.08 -9.02 11.55
C THR A 99 0.54 -9.30 10.13
N ASN A 100 1.38 -10.32 9.96
CA ASN A 100 1.83 -10.71 8.63
C ASN A 100 0.65 -11.19 7.82
N TRP A 101 0.31 -10.46 6.76
CA TRP A 101 -0.86 -10.74 5.96
C TRP A 101 -0.78 -12.12 5.29
N ASN A 102 0.42 -12.47 4.83
CA ASN A 102 0.61 -13.75 4.13
C ASN A 102 0.29 -14.93 5.04
N GLU A 103 0.62 -14.82 6.31
CA GLU A 103 0.38 -15.91 7.27
C GLU A 103 -1.04 -15.91 7.80
N SER A 104 -1.71 -14.77 7.78
CA SER A 104 -3.06 -14.68 8.32
C SER A 104 -4.13 -15.11 7.31
N ILE A 105 -3.75 -15.29 6.04
CA ILE A 105 -4.68 -15.71 5.00
C ILE A 105 -4.56 -17.21 4.83
N ILE A 106 -5.59 -17.92 5.22
CA ILE A 106 -5.62 -19.38 5.15
C ILE A 106 -6.64 -19.77 4.08
N GLU A 107 -6.19 -20.59 3.17
CA GLU A 107 -7.04 -21.06 2.07
C GLU A 107 -7.30 -22.53 2.18
#